data_24097bed10f61926bc0e2abb4a90565b
#
_entry.id   24097bed10f61926bc0e2abb4a90565b
#
_cell.length_a   1.000
_cell.length_b   1.000
_cell.length_c   1.000
_cell.angle_alpha   90.00
_cell.angle_beta   90.00
_cell.angle_gamma   90.00
#
_symmetry.space_group_name_H-M   'P 1'
#
loop_
_entity.id
_entity.type
_entity.pdbx_description
1 polymer ?
#
loop_
_entity_poly.entity_id
_entity_poly.type
_entity_poly.pdbx_seq_one_letter_code
_entity_poly.pdbx_strand_id
1 'polypeptide(L)'
;MVNYEALLGQQWDYGKTDCYSLLREYYELLGIDLPDFPRPESLERTDSIFFKHAKAIGFKAVLFEDRRNHDVLIMRLGTRNPMHAAIYVGGDKILHQRMNSLSALEPLSRYYRQSVAAVFRHAASSVGG
;
A
#
# COMPACT_ATOMS: atom_id res chain seq x y z
N MET A 1 5.75 -8.98 15.95
CA MET A 1 4.43 -8.65 15.35
C MET A 1 4.26 -7.13 15.31
N VAL A 2 3.83 -6.62 14.19
CA VAL A 2 3.65 -5.18 14.00
C VAL A 2 2.32 -4.75 14.62
N ASN A 3 2.36 -3.75 15.48
CA ASN A 3 1.14 -3.14 16.03
C ASN A 3 0.81 -1.87 15.24
N TYR A 4 -0.19 -1.96 14.38
CA TYR A 4 -0.60 -0.86 13.52
C TYR A 4 -1.91 -0.18 13.97
N GLU A 5 -2.36 -0.44 15.19
CA GLU A 5 -3.62 0.14 15.68
C GLU A 5 -3.65 1.67 15.60
N ALA A 6 -2.52 2.32 15.87
CA ALA A 6 -2.44 3.77 15.81
C ALA A 6 -2.62 4.32 14.39
N LEU A 7 -2.51 3.49 13.37
CA LEU A 7 -2.68 3.89 11.98
C LEU A 7 -4.12 3.81 11.51
N LEU A 8 -5.02 3.24 12.31
CA LEU A 8 -6.43 3.08 11.95
C LEU A 8 -7.21 4.36 12.24
N GLY A 9 -8.19 4.64 11.38
CA GLY A 9 -9.11 5.74 11.61
C GLY A 9 -8.59 7.13 11.25
N GLN A 10 -7.49 7.22 10.51
CA GLN A 10 -6.95 8.50 10.06
C GLN A 10 -7.80 9.06 8.93
N GLN A 11 -8.06 10.36 8.95
CA GLN A 11 -8.79 11.04 7.88
C GLN A 11 -7.90 11.19 6.65
N TRP A 12 -8.49 10.97 5.48
CA TRP A 12 -7.77 11.14 4.21
C TRP A 12 -7.48 12.62 3.95
N ASP A 13 -6.22 12.90 3.61
CA ASP A 13 -5.77 14.23 3.21
C ASP A 13 -4.67 14.03 2.16
N TYR A 14 -4.98 14.35 0.93
CA TYR A 14 -4.08 14.08 -0.19
C TYR A 14 -2.70 14.69 0.03
N GLY A 15 -1.67 13.88 -0.06
CA GLY A 15 -0.29 14.28 0.12
C GLY A 15 0.20 14.26 1.58
N LYS A 16 -0.70 14.09 2.54
CA LYS A 16 -0.37 14.08 3.98
C LYS A 16 -0.80 12.79 4.65
N THR A 17 -2.05 12.37 4.42
CA THR A 17 -2.65 11.19 5.04
C THR A 17 -3.41 10.43 3.96
N ASP A 18 -2.66 9.81 3.06
CA ASP A 18 -3.20 9.08 1.93
C ASP A 18 -2.63 7.65 1.91
N CYS A 19 -2.89 6.89 0.87
CA CYS A 19 -2.47 5.49 0.82
C CYS A 19 -0.95 5.34 0.88
N TYR A 20 -0.19 6.24 0.26
CA TYR A 20 1.27 6.16 0.31
C TYR A 20 1.81 6.59 1.67
N SER A 21 1.23 7.62 2.28
CA SER A 21 1.62 8.04 3.64
C SER A 21 1.40 6.92 4.65
N LEU A 22 0.28 6.22 4.54
CA LEU A 22 -0.01 5.07 5.40
C LEU A 22 1.02 3.97 5.21
N LEU A 23 1.40 3.70 3.97
CA LEU A 23 2.44 2.73 3.65
C LEU A 23 3.76 3.10 4.32
N ARG A 24 4.16 4.36 4.24
CA ARG A 24 5.38 4.85 4.87
C ARG A 24 5.33 4.67 6.39
N GLU A 25 4.21 5.03 7.02
CA GLU A 25 4.03 4.89 8.47
C GLU A 25 4.09 3.42 8.90
N TYR A 26 3.46 2.55 8.14
CA TYR A 26 3.49 1.11 8.43
C TYR A 26 4.93 0.57 8.32
N TYR A 27 5.64 0.94 7.27
CA TYR A 27 7.00 0.46 7.07
C TYR A 27 7.96 1.05 8.11
N GLU A 28 7.69 2.24 8.62
CA GLU A 28 8.45 2.80 9.73
C GLU A 28 8.35 1.91 10.97
N LEU A 29 7.18 1.32 11.22
CA LEU A 29 7.02 0.36 12.31
C LEU A 29 7.86 -0.91 12.11
N LEU A 30 8.21 -1.23 10.87
CA LEU A 30 9.11 -2.34 10.55
C LEU A 30 10.58 -1.94 10.62
N GLY A 31 10.88 -0.67 10.89
CA GLY A 31 12.24 -0.17 10.87
C GLY A 31 12.75 0.16 9.47
N ILE A 32 11.85 0.31 8.51
CA ILE A 32 12.20 0.60 7.12
C ILE A 32 11.75 2.03 6.79
N ASP A 33 12.70 2.88 6.44
CA ASP A 33 12.42 4.27 6.09
C ASP A 33 12.21 4.40 4.59
N LEU A 34 10.97 4.72 4.18
CA LEU A 34 10.65 4.95 2.79
C LEU A 34 10.60 6.44 2.50
N PRO A 35 11.20 6.89 1.39
CA PRO A 35 11.15 8.32 1.03
C PRO A 35 9.74 8.75 0.68
N ASP A 36 9.45 10.04 0.88
CA ASP A 36 8.21 10.62 0.40
C ASP A 36 8.41 11.21 -0.99
N PHE A 37 7.34 11.30 -1.75
CA PHE A 37 7.36 11.87 -3.09
C PHE A 37 6.24 12.89 -3.25
N PRO A 38 6.45 13.95 -4.05
CA PRO A 38 5.36 14.86 -4.39
C PRO A 38 4.22 14.09 -5.06
N ARG A 39 2.99 14.42 -4.71
CA ARG A 39 1.82 13.80 -5.33
C ARG A 39 1.54 14.47 -6.67
N PRO A 40 1.12 13.71 -7.70
CA PRO A 40 0.72 14.32 -8.97
C PRO A 40 -0.53 15.18 -8.80
N GLU A 41 -0.67 16.19 -9.63
CA GLU A 41 -1.83 17.08 -9.59
C GLU A 41 -3.15 16.36 -9.90
N SER A 42 -3.10 15.36 -10.78
CA SER A 42 -4.26 14.60 -11.17
C SER A 42 -4.06 13.12 -10.92
N LEU A 43 -4.85 12.56 -10.02
CA LEU A 43 -4.84 11.13 -9.72
C LEU A 43 -5.34 10.28 -10.89
N GLU A 44 -6.14 10.88 -11.77
CA GLU A 44 -6.77 10.12 -12.87
C GLU A 44 -5.84 9.89 -14.05
N ARG A 45 -4.75 10.67 -14.15
CA ARG A 45 -3.89 10.68 -15.34
C ARG A 45 -2.52 10.06 -15.14
N THR A 46 -2.17 9.69 -13.91
CA THR A 46 -0.82 9.21 -13.61
C THR A 46 -0.87 7.85 -12.97
N ASP A 47 0.20 7.08 -13.15
CA ASP A 47 0.39 5.85 -12.42
C ASP A 47 0.64 6.14 -10.94
N SER A 48 0.44 5.15 -10.10
CA SER A 48 0.77 5.23 -8.69
C SER A 48 2.23 5.69 -8.52
N ILE A 49 2.45 6.63 -7.59
CA ILE A 49 3.80 7.04 -7.20
C ILE A 49 4.61 5.80 -6.81
N PHE A 50 3.99 4.92 -6.04
CA PHE A 50 4.62 3.70 -5.60
C PHE A 50 5.05 2.86 -6.80
N PHE A 51 4.16 2.64 -7.76
CA PHE A 51 4.44 1.82 -8.93
C PHE A 51 5.65 2.35 -9.71
N LYS A 52 5.73 3.67 -9.84
CA LYS A 52 6.81 4.33 -10.56
C LYS A 52 8.16 4.18 -9.86
N HIS A 53 8.20 4.21 -8.54
CA HIS A 53 9.43 4.25 -7.77
C HIS A 53 9.75 2.95 -7.02
N ALA A 54 8.90 1.94 -7.08
CA ALA A 54 9.00 0.75 -6.25
C ALA A 54 10.38 0.10 -6.29
N LYS A 55 10.91 -0.12 -7.48
CA LYS A 55 12.21 -0.78 -7.65
C LYS A 55 13.34 0.04 -7.01
N ALA A 56 13.30 1.35 -7.19
CA ALA A 56 14.36 2.23 -6.68
C ALA A 56 14.38 2.30 -5.16
N ILE A 57 13.24 2.07 -4.50
CA ILE A 57 13.15 2.13 -3.04
C ILE A 57 13.15 0.75 -2.38
N GLY A 58 13.55 -0.28 -3.11
CA GLY A 58 13.82 -1.59 -2.53
C GLY A 58 12.74 -2.65 -2.69
N PHE A 59 11.72 -2.39 -3.51
CA PHE A 59 10.66 -3.36 -3.76
C PHE A 59 10.90 -4.14 -5.04
N LYS A 60 10.44 -5.38 -5.06
CA LYS A 60 10.41 -6.21 -6.26
C LYS A 60 9.02 -6.82 -6.42
N ALA A 61 8.63 -7.06 -7.66
CA ALA A 61 7.35 -7.67 -7.96
C ALA A 61 7.36 -9.16 -7.56
N VAL A 62 6.24 -9.61 -7.00
CA VAL A 62 6.01 -11.03 -6.70
C VAL A 62 4.64 -11.42 -7.23
N LEU A 63 4.40 -12.72 -7.36
CA LEU A 63 3.09 -13.21 -7.80
C LEU A 63 2.06 -13.02 -6.68
N PHE A 64 0.81 -12.76 -7.07
CA PHE A 64 -0.27 -12.61 -6.10
C PHE A 64 -0.41 -13.86 -5.22
N GLU A 65 -0.25 -15.03 -5.78
CA GLU A 65 -0.34 -16.29 -5.03
C GLU A 65 0.74 -16.42 -3.96
N ASP A 66 1.86 -15.74 -4.15
CA ASP A 66 3.01 -15.79 -3.23
C ASP A 66 2.99 -14.67 -2.21
N ARG A 67 1.90 -13.92 -2.11
CA ARG A 67 1.83 -12.77 -1.19
C ARG A 67 2.07 -13.18 0.25
N ARG A 68 2.76 -12.31 0.97
CA ARG A 68 3.10 -12.49 2.39
C ARG A 68 2.80 -11.23 3.18
N ASN A 69 2.81 -11.36 4.51
CA ASN A 69 2.67 -10.21 5.40
C ASN A 69 3.64 -9.11 4.99
N HIS A 70 3.16 -7.87 5.04
CA HIS A 70 3.88 -6.65 4.72
C HIS A 70 3.99 -6.36 3.22
N ASP A 71 3.58 -7.28 2.36
CA ASP A 71 3.58 -7.01 0.91
C ASP A 71 2.61 -5.88 0.57
N VAL A 72 2.92 -5.17 -0.50
CA VAL A 72 2.12 -4.04 -0.98
C VAL A 72 1.31 -4.50 -2.19
N LEU A 73 0.00 -4.32 -2.11
CA LEU A 73 -0.91 -4.62 -3.20
C LEU A 73 -1.26 -3.32 -3.90
N ILE A 74 -0.95 -3.23 -5.19
CA ILE A 74 -1.30 -2.06 -6.00
C ILE A 74 -2.60 -2.36 -6.73
N MET A 75 -3.57 -1.47 -6.59
CA MET A 75 -4.95 -1.72 -7.01
C MET A 75 -5.50 -0.62 -7.88
N ARG A 76 -6.42 -1.00 -8.76
CA ARG A 76 -7.28 -0.07 -9.50
C ARG A 76 -8.62 0.01 -8.79
N LEU A 77 -8.78 1.03 -7.93
CA LEU A 77 -10.04 1.24 -7.21
C LEU A 77 -10.75 2.47 -7.79
N GLY A 78 -11.66 2.23 -8.71
CA GLY A 78 -12.40 3.31 -9.34
C GLY A 78 -11.57 4.20 -10.26
N THR A 79 -10.37 3.77 -10.62
CA THR A 79 -9.48 4.53 -11.51
C THR A 79 -9.02 3.63 -12.66
N ARG A 80 -8.65 4.27 -13.78
CA ARG A 80 -8.11 3.55 -14.94
C ARG A 80 -6.71 3.03 -14.64
N ASN A 81 -5.91 3.82 -13.94
CA ASN A 81 -4.55 3.47 -13.59
C ASN A 81 -4.46 2.84 -12.19
N PRO A 82 -3.48 1.99 -11.92
CA PRO A 82 -3.30 1.39 -10.60
C PRO A 82 -2.69 2.41 -9.64
N MET A 83 -3.53 3.13 -8.90
CA MET A 83 -3.12 4.25 -8.06
C MET A 83 -3.22 3.99 -6.57
N HIS A 84 -3.91 2.94 -6.16
CA HIS A 84 -4.13 2.66 -4.75
C HIS A 84 -3.14 1.62 -4.26
N ALA A 85 -2.54 1.87 -3.10
CA ALA A 85 -1.64 0.93 -2.43
C ALA A 85 -2.27 0.46 -1.13
N ALA A 86 -2.27 -0.84 -0.91
CA ALA A 86 -2.74 -1.46 0.33
C ALA A 86 -1.65 -2.37 0.86
N ILE A 87 -1.64 -2.58 2.18
CA ILE A 87 -0.65 -3.42 2.84
C ILE A 87 -1.31 -4.74 3.22
N TYR A 88 -0.73 -5.85 2.80
CA TYR A 88 -1.21 -7.17 3.19
C TYR A 88 -0.71 -7.48 4.60
N VAL A 89 -1.64 -7.65 5.54
CA VAL A 89 -1.26 -7.83 6.94
C VAL A 89 -1.54 -9.23 7.47
N GLY A 90 -1.81 -10.17 6.56
CA GLY A 90 -2.08 -11.55 6.90
C GLY A 90 -3.56 -11.81 7.17
N GLY A 91 -3.92 -13.10 7.28
CA GLY A 91 -5.30 -13.48 7.49
C GLY A 91 -6.24 -13.04 6.38
N ASP A 92 -5.71 -12.86 5.17
CA ASP A 92 -6.44 -12.31 4.02
C ASP A 92 -7.09 -10.95 4.32
N LYS A 93 -6.35 -10.08 5.04
CA LYS A 93 -6.78 -8.72 5.35
C LYS A 93 -5.80 -7.72 4.78
N ILE A 94 -6.31 -6.52 4.50
CA ILE A 94 -5.49 -5.41 4.03
C ILE A 94 -5.68 -4.19 4.93
N LEU A 95 -4.58 -3.48 5.15
CA LEU A 95 -4.57 -2.18 5.79
C LEU A 95 -4.41 -1.15 4.68
N HIS A 96 -5.36 -0.23 4.56
CA HIS A 96 -5.29 0.75 3.49
C HIS A 96 -6.10 2.01 3.80
N GLN A 97 -5.89 3.02 2.99
CA GLN A 97 -6.64 4.27 3.10
C GLN A 97 -7.12 4.68 1.71
N ARG A 98 -8.40 4.46 1.46
CA ARG A 98 -9.02 4.85 0.21
C ARG A 98 -9.24 6.36 0.18
N MET A 99 -9.31 6.91 -1.02
CA MET A 99 -9.61 8.33 -1.22
C MET A 99 -10.90 8.70 -0.49
N ASN A 100 -10.85 9.82 0.26
CA ASN A 100 -11.98 10.35 1.03
C ASN A 100 -12.51 9.38 2.09
N SER A 101 -11.71 8.45 2.56
CA SER A 101 -12.11 7.48 3.57
C SER A 101 -11.10 7.44 4.71
N LEU A 102 -11.53 6.94 5.87
CA LEU A 102 -10.63 6.68 6.98
C LEU A 102 -9.75 5.47 6.67
N SER A 103 -8.52 5.49 7.19
CA SER A 103 -7.68 4.30 7.13
C SER A 103 -8.35 3.16 7.89
N ALA A 104 -8.31 1.97 7.34
CA ALA A 104 -9.06 0.84 7.87
C ALA A 104 -8.39 -0.50 7.58
N LEU A 105 -8.71 -1.47 8.42
CA LEU A 105 -8.38 -2.87 8.19
C LEU A 105 -9.63 -3.53 7.59
N GLU A 106 -9.50 -4.13 6.42
CA GLU A 106 -10.62 -4.76 5.73
C GLU A 106 -10.23 -6.12 5.20
N PRO A 107 -11.20 -7.03 5.04
CA PRO A 107 -10.92 -8.30 4.37
C PRO A 107 -10.49 -8.07 2.92
N LEU A 108 -9.59 -8.91 2.43
CA LEU A 108 -9.22 -8.93 1.02
C LEU A 108 -10.37 -9.62 0.26
N SER A 109 -11.45 -8.88 0.05
CA SER A 109 -12.67 -9.37 -0.56
C SER A 109 -12.46 -9.69 -2.04
N ARG A 110 -13.45 -10.33 -2.64
CA ARG A 110 -13.42 -10.59 -4.08
C ARG A 110 -13.24 -9.32 -4.89
N TYR A 111 -13.93 -8.25 -4.50
CA TYR A 111 -13.81 -6.96 -5.16
C TYR A 111 -12.35 -6.46 -5.12
N TYR A 112 -11.73 -6.49 -3.95
CA TYR A 112 -10.34 -6.04 -3.83
C TYR A 112 -9.38 -6.96 -4.58
N ARG A 113 -9.58 -8.28 -4.51
CA ARG A 113 -8.74 -9.23 -5.26
C ARG A 113 -8.74 -8.94 -6.75
N GLN A 114 -9.93 -8.66 -7.30
CA GLN A 114 -10.06 -8.35 -8.73
C GLN A 114 -9.43 -7.01 -9.09
N SER A 115 -9.24 -6.13 -8.12
CA SER A 115 -8.65 -4.80 -8.33
C SER A 115 -7.13 -4.84 -8.35
N VAL A 116 -6.49 -5.91 -7.89
CA VAL A 116 -5.04 -5.99 -7.76
C VAL A 116 -4.38 -6.02 -9.13
N ALA A 117 -3.49 -5.06 -9.36
CA ALA A 117 -2.70 -4.98 -10.60
C ALA A 117 -1.30 -5.55 -10.42
N ALA A 118 -0.74 -5.44 -9.21
CA ALA A 118 0.61 -5.90 -8.92
C ALA A 118 0.78 -6.11 -7.42
N VAL A 119 1.76 -6.93 -7.06
CA VAL A 119 2.18 -7.14 -5.67
C VAL A 119 3.67 -6.91 -5.59
N PHE A 120 4.09 -6.15 -4.57
CA PHE A 120 5.51 -5.84 -4.37
C PHE A 120 5.94 -6.22 -2.97
N ARG A 121 7.19 -6.67 -2.87
CA ARG A 121 7.82 -7.04 -1.61
C ARG A 121 9.11 -6.28 -1.41
N HIS A 122 9.26 -5.67 -0.22
CA HIS A 122 10.50 -4.99 0.13
C HIS A 122 11.56 -6.01 0.52
N ALA A 123 12.80 -5.80 0.06
CA ALA A 123 13.91 -6.71 0.33
C ALA A 123 14.14 -6.92 1.84
N ALA A 124 13.99 -5.86 2.64
CA ALA A 124 14.19 -5.96 4.09
C ALA A 124 13.05 -6.70 4.79
N SER A 125 11.81 -6.61 4.29
CA SER A 125 10.68 -7.27 4.92
C SER A 125 10.70 -8.78 4.72
N SER A 126 11.39 -9.27 3.70
CA SER A 126 11.48 -10.71 3.42
C SER A 126 12.44 -11.43 4.37
N VAL A 127 13.27 -10.70 5.11
CA VAL A 127 14.28 -11.27 6.01
C VAL A 127 13.69 -11.63 7.38
N GLY A 128 12.68 -10.94 7.80
CA GLY A 128 12.06 -11.16 9.11
C GLY A 128 10.94 -12.19 9.15
N GLY A 129 10.73 -12.88 8.07
CA GLY A 129 9.72 -13.93 7.99
C GLY A 129 8.37 -13.48 7.63
#